data_032a3658366cec29c3cd2fbf758ef66f
#
_entry.id   032a3658366cec29c3cd2fbf758ef66f
#
_cell.length_a   1.000
_cell.length_b   1.000
_cell.length_c   1.000
_cell.angle_alpha   90.00
_cell.angle_beta   90.00
_cell.angle_gamma   90.00
#
_symmetry.space_group_name_H-M   'P 1'
#
loop_
_entity.id
_entity.type
_entity.pdbx_description
1 polymer ?
#
loop_
_entity_poly.entity_id
_entity_poly.type
_entity_poly.pdbx_seq_one_letter_code
_entity_poly.pdbx_strand_id
1 'polypeptide(L)'
;MEEKTVQREDVLGEAIQILEIEGIANTTLEMVAERVSYPLADLKRFWPDREALLYDALRYLSHQVDAWRRQLLLDDTLSAEQKLLARYSALTTCVSNQRYPGCLFIAACTFYPEADHPIHQLANQQKQAAYEYSHELLTQLEVDDPAMVAKQMQLVLEGCLSRMLVSRSQIDVDTAHRLAEDILRFAKCRQGGALT
;
A
#
# COMPACT_ATOMS: atom_id res chain seq x y z
N MET A 1 -30.79 19.54 -16.27
CA MET A 1 -29.59 18.67 -16.24
C MET A 1 -28.78 19.17 -15.05
N GLU A 2 -28.87 18.48 -13.93
CA GLU A 2 -28.03 18.84 -12.76
C GLU A 2 -26.57 18.62 -13.13
N GLU A 3 -25.78 19.68 -13.02
CA GLU A 3 -24.32 19.62 -13.16
C GLU A 3 -23.79 18.76 -11.99
N LYS A 4 -23.44 17.51 -12.26
CA LYS A 4 -22.87 16.60 -11.26
C LYS A 4 -21.51 17.17 -10.87
N THR A 5 -21.44 17.85 -9.74
CA THR A 5 -20.16 18.31 -9.16
C THR A 5 -19.42 17.06 -8.71
N VAL A 6 -18.49 16.57 -9.54
CA VAL A 6 -17.61 15.46 -9.19
C VAL A 6 -16.58 15.99 -8.20
N GLN A 7 -16.52 15.40 -7.01
CA GLN A 7 -15.49 15.77 -6.04
C GLN A 7 -14.13 15.23 -6.49
N ARG A 8 -13.07 16.01 -6.29
CA ARG A 8 -11.70 15.64 -6.70
C ARG A 8 -11.28 14.29 -6.12
N GLU A 9 -11.66 14.00 -4.88
CA GLU A 9 -11.35 12.75 -4.18
C GLU A 9 -12.02 11.53 -4.83
N ASP A 10 -13.26 11.67 -5.33
CA ASP A 10 -13.95 10.60 -6.04
C ASP A 10 -13.18 10.22 -7.32
N VAL A 11 -12.70 11.22 -8.06
CA VAL A 11 -11.89 11.01 -9.27
C VAL A 11 -10.59 10.30 -8.93
N LEU A 12 -9.91 10.71 -7.87
CA LEU A 12 -8.66 10.08 -7.44
C LEU A 12 -8.88 8.64 -6.97
N GLY A 13 -10.00 8.36 -6.28
CA GLY A 13 -10.40 7.02 -5.90
C GLY A 13 -10.60 6.09 -7.10
N GLU A 14 -11.32 6.55 -8.13
CA GLU A 14 -11.51 5.80 -9.38
C GLU A 14 -10.19 5.64 -10.16
N ALA A 15 -9.35 6.67 -10.19
CA ALA A 15 -8.02 6.59 -10.80
C ALA A 15 -7.16 5.51 -10.15
N ILE A 16 -7.19 5.37 -8.81
CA ILE A 16 -6.49 4.30 -8.09
C ILE A 16 -7.01 2.92 -8.51
N GLN A 17 -8.33 2.74 -8.62
CA GLN A 17 -8.90 1.46 -9.06
C GLN A 17 -8.45 1.10 -10.49
N ILE A 18 -8.41 2.08 -11.40
CA ILE A 18 -7.91 1.87 -12.76
C ILE A 18 -6.41 1.50 -12.72
N LEU A 19 -5.61 2.20 -11.90
CA LEU A 19 -4.18 1.91 -11.72
C LEU A 19 -3.94 0.49 -11.18
N GLU A 20 -4.79 -0.01 -10.30
CA GLU A 20 -4.72 -1.39 -9.78
C GLU A 20 -5.01 -2.45 -10.86
N ILE A 21 -5.87 -2.13 -11.83
CA ILE A 21 -6.31 -3.06 -12.89
C ILE A 21 -5.39 -2.99 -14.10
N GLU A 22 -5.15 -1.79 -14.62
CA GLU A 22 -4.46 -1.54 -15.90
C GLU A 22 -2.96 -1.30 -15.71
N GLY A 23 -2.54 -0.98 -14.50
CA GLY A 23 -1.17 -0.61 -14.16
C GLY A 23 -0.83 0.82 -14.56
N ILE A 24 0.33 1.29 -14.05
CA ILE A 24 0.79 2.66 -14.26
C ILE A 24 0.99 2.98 -15.75
N ALA A 25 1.53 2.05 -16.53
CA ALA A 25 1.84 2.29 -17.94
C ALA A 25 0.61 2.59 -18.80
N ASN A 26 -0.49 1.92 -18.53
CA ASN A 26 -1.68 1.92 -19.39
C ASN A 26 -2.77 2.90 -18.94
N THR A 27 -2.75 3.36 -17.69
CA THR A 27 -3.76 4.30 -17.18
C THR A 27 -3.68 5.65 -17.88
N THR A 28 -4.80 6.15 -18.40
CA THR A 28 -4.90 7.44 -19.09
C THR A 28 -5.97 8.35 -18.47
N LEU A 29 -5.90 9.65 -18.76
CA LEU A 29 -6.93 10.62 -18.35
C LEU A 29 -8.29 10.30 -18.97
N GLU A 30 -8.29 9.80 -20.21
CA GLU A 30 -9.50 9.41 -20.95
C GLU A 30 -10.23 8.27 -20.23
N MET A 31 -9.51 7.24 -19.78
CA MET A 31 -10.09 6.12 -19.02
C MET A 31 -10.73 6.60 -17.71
N VAL A 32 -10.08 7.53 -17.01
CA VAL A 32 -10.61 8.09 -15.77
C VAL A 32 -11.84 8.95 -16.07
N ALA A 33 -11.80 9.80 -17.10
CA ALA A 33 -12.92 10.63 -17.54
C ALA A 33 -14.17 9.78 -17.86
N GLU A 34 -13.97 8.70 -18.59
CA GLU A 34 -15.04 7.74 -18.93
C GLU A 34 -15.62 7.07 -17.68
N ARG A 35 -14.76 6.60 -16.78
CA ARG A 35 -15.14 5.92 -15.55
C ARG A 35 -15.98 6.80 -14.63
N VAL A 36 -15.61 8.08 -14.46
CA VAL A 36 -16.36 9.02 -13.62
C VAL A 36 -17.50 9.71 -14.35
N SER A 37 -17.67 9.44 -15.65
CA SER A 37 -18.64 10.10 -16.53
C SER A 37 -18.53 11.63 -16.50
N TYR A 38 -17.29 12.14 -16.59
CA TYR A 38 -16.97 13.56 -16.53
C TYR A 38 -16.23 14.01 -17.79
N PRO A 39 -16.47 15.23 -18.32
CA PRO A 39 -15.81 15.68 -19.54
C PRO A 39 -14.29 15.76 -19.38
N LEU A 40 -13.56 15.18 -20.33
CA LEU A 40 -12.09 15.16 -20.32
C LEU A 40 -11.50 16.58 -20.26
N ALA A 41 -12.13 17.55 -20.95
CA ALA A 41 -11.69 18.95 -20.94
C ALA A 41 -11.73 19.58 -19.54
N ASP A 42 -12.72 19.18 -18.72
CA ASP A 42 -12.87 19.68 -17.36
C ASP A 42 -11.90 18.96 -16.41
N LEU A 43 -11.65 17.66 -16.63
CA LEU A 43 -10.60 16.90 -15.92
C LEU A 43 -9.22 17.53 -16.15
N LYS A 44 -8.91 17.92 -17.38
CA LYS A 44 -7.63 18.57 -17.73
C LYS A 44 -7.41 19.94 -17.08
N ARG A 45 -8.44 20.57 -16.53
CA ARG A 45 -8.29 21.78 -15.70
C ARG A 45 -7.67 21.46 -14.33
N PHE A 46 -7.92 20.27 -13.79
CA PHE A 46 -7.34 19.81 -12.51
C PHE A 46 -6.00 19.11 -12.72
N TRP A 47 -5.93 18.28 -13.77
CA TRP A 47 -4.75 17.50 -14.11
C TRP A 47 -4.45 17.72 -15.59
N PRO A 48 -3.51 18.62 -15.94
CA PRO A 48 -3.22 18.98 -17.33
C PRO A 48 -2.73 17.79 -18.16
N ASP A 49 -2.10 16.83 -17.50
CA ASP A 49 -1.57 15.62 -18.11
C ASP A 49 -1.73 14.41 -17.19
N ARG A 50 -1.35 13.26 -17.71
CA ARG A 50 -1.40 11.98 -17.02
C ARG A 50 -0.51 11.93 -15.77
N GLU A 51 0.66 12.55 -15.83
CA GLU A 51 1.63 12.53 -14.74
C GLU A 51 1.13 13.32 -13.53
N ALA A 52 0.50 14.44 -13.74
CA ALA A 52 -0.16 15.22 -12.69
C ALA A 52 -1.28 14.42 -12.01
N LEU A 53 -2.11 13.70 -12.79
CA LEU A 53 -3.13 12.81 -12.24
C LEU A 53 -2.51 11.67 -11.43
N LEU A 54 -1.48 11.03 -11.96
CA LEU A 54 -0.80 9.90 -11.32
C LEU A 54 -0.16 10.33 -9.98
N TYR A 55 0.53 11.48 -9.98
CA TYR A 55 1.11 12.04 -8.75
C TYR A 55 0.05 12.26 -7.67
N ASP A 56 -1.07 12.91 -8.02
CA ASP A 56 -2.13 13.20 -7.07
C ASP A 56 -2.87 11.93 -6.62
N ALA A 57 -3.08 10.95 -7.50
CA ALA A 57 -3.69 9.67 -7.14
C ALA A 57 -2.81 8.88 -6.15
N LEU A 58 -1.51 8.81 -6.39
CA LEU A 58 -0.57 8.16 -5.47
C LEU A 58 -0.46 8.93 -4.14
N ARG A 59 -0.50 10.26 -4.17
CA ARG A 59 -0.52 11.08 -2.96
C ARG A 59 -1.79 10.86 -2.13
N TYR A 60 -2.94 10.77 -2.80
CA TYR A 60 -4.22 10.46 -2.15
C TYR A 60 -4.20 9.07 -1.52
N LEU A 61 -3.69 8.05 -2.25
CA LEU A 61 -3.49 6.71 -1.71
C LEU A 61 -2.53 6.71 -0.50
N SER A 62 -1.44 7.48 -0.58
CA SER A 62 -0.49 7.64 0.54
C SER A 62 -1.20 8.16 1.79
N HIS A 63 -2.00 9.21 1.65
CA HIS A 63 -2.76 9.78 2.78
C HIS A 63 -3.77 8.77 3.36
N GLN A 64 -4.45 7.98 2.53
CA GLN A 64 -5.36 6.93 2.99
C GLN A 64 -4.63 5.86 3.79
N VAL A 65 -3.48 5.41 3.31
CA VAL A 65 -2.65 4.40 4.00
C VAL A 65 -2.12 4.95 5.33
N ASP A 66 -1.69 6.20 5.37
CA ASP A 66 -1.20 6.83 6.59
C ASP A 66 -2.32 7.07 7.61
N ALA A 67 -3.52 7.45 7.16
CA ALA A 67 -4.69 7.57 8.01
C ALA A 67 -5.07 6.21 8.62
N TRP A 68 -5.07 5.15 7.82
CA TRP A 68 -5.33 3.79 8.29
C TRP A 68 -4.29 3.31 9.31
N ARG A 69 -2.98 3.52 9.07
CA ARG A 69 -1.92 3.20 10.05
C ARG A 69 -2.10 3.97 11.34
N ARG A 70 -2.45 5.26 11.26
CA ARG A 70 -2.69 6.09 12.44
C ARG A 70 -3.89 5.59 13.24
N GLN A 71 -4.97 5.18 12.59
CA GLN A 71 -6.11 4.56 13.25
C GLN A 71 -5.72 3.28 13.99
N LEU A 72 -4.90 2.42 13.38
CA LEU A 72 -4.38 1.23 14.05
C LEU A 72 -3.51 1.58 15.27
N LEU A 73 -2.63 2.58 15.17
CA LEU A 73 -1.79 2.99 16.30
C LEU A 73 -2.62 3.50 17.48
N LEU A 74 -3.71 4.21 17.21
CA LEU A 74 -4.62 4.78 18.21
C LEU A 74 -5.64 3.76 18.76
N ASP A 75 -5.75 2.58 18.20
CA ASP A 75 -6.66 1.55 18.68
C ASP A 75 -6.01 0.77 19.84
N ASP A 76 -6.39 1.15 21.07
CA ASP A 76 -5.90 0.51 22.29
C ASP A 76 -6.43 -0.92 22.50
N THR A 77 -7.41 -1.37 21.71
CA THR A 77 -7.91 -2.74 21.77
C THR A 77 -7.01 -3.73 21.06
N LEU A 78 -6.12 -3.26 20.16
CA LEU A 78 -5.20 -4.06 19.40
C LEU A 78 -3.81 -4.10 20.06
N SER A 79 -3.26 -5.30 20.21
CA SER A 79 -1.85 -5.46 20.59
C SER A 79 -0.92 -4.97 19.46
N ALA A 80 0.33 -4.65 19.81
CA ALA A 80 1.35 -4.27 18.82
C ALA A 80 1.54 -5.35 17.73
N GLU A 81 1.44 -6.63 18.07
CA GLU A 81 1.47 -7.74 17.10
C GLU A 81 0.28 -7.69 16.14
N GLN A 82 -0.93 -7.49 16.66
CA GLN A 82 -2.12 -7.38 15.81
C GLN A 82 -2.03 -6.19 14.88
N LYS A 83 -1.49 -5.05 15.36
CA LYS A 83 -1.23 -3.86 14.52
C LYS A 83 -0.22 -4.16 13.41
N LEU A 84 0.86 -4.88 13.70
CA LEU A 84 1.86 -5.31 12.69
C LEU A 84 1.25 -6.23 11.62
N LEU A 85 0.39 -7.14 12.02
CA LEU A 85 -0.20 -8.17 11.15
C LEU A 85 -1.50 -7.71 10.45
N ALA A 86 -2.06 -6.56 10.84
CA ALA A 86 -3.33 -6.04 10.32
C ALA A 86 -3.37 -5.92 8.79
N ARG A 87 -2.20 -5.71 8.13
CA ARG A 87 -2.12 -5.63 6.67
C ARG A 87 -2.56 -6.92 5.99
N TYR A 88 -2.23 -8.09 6.56
CA TYR A 88 -2.63 -9.37 5.99
C TYR A 88 -4.14 -9.58 6.08
N SER A 89 -4.77 -9.17 7.19
CA SER A 89 -6.24 -9.18 7.32
C SER A 89 -6.92 -8.28 6.27
N ALA A 90 -6.35 -7.09 6.02
CA ALA A 90 -6.82 -6.21 4.96
C ALA A 90 -6.69 -6.84 3.56
N LEU A 91 -5.58 -7.55 3.28
CA LEU A 91 -5.39 -8.27 2.02
C LEU A 91 -6.37 -9.44 1.88
N THR A 92 -6.65 -10.18 2.95
CA THR A 92 -7.68 -11.23 2.97
C THR A 92 -9.04 -10.66 2.56
N THR A 93 -9.41 -9.49 3.10
CA THR A 93 -10.64 -8.80 2.72
C THR A 93 -10.63 -8.39 1.24
N CYS A 94 -9.50 -7.92 0.71
CA CYS A 94 -9.38 -7.60 -0.72
C CYS A 94 -9.63 -8.84 -1.58
N VAL A 95 -8.98 -9.96 -1.28
CA VAL A 95 -9.14 -11.23 -2.03
C VAL A 95 -10.57 -11.74 -1.97
N SER A 96 -11.23 -11.69 -0.80
CA SER A 96 -12.63 -12.07 -0.64
C SER A 96 -13.57 -11.25 -1.53
N ASN A 97 -13.20 -9.99 -1.80
CA ASN A 97 -13.90 -9.10 -2.72
C ASN A 97 -13.37 -9.18 -4.16
N GLN A 98 -12.62 -10.22 -4.50
CA GLN A 98 -12.00 -10.42 -5.82
C GLN A 98 -11.09 -9.27 -6.27
N ARG A 99 -10.51 -8.54 -5.32
CA ARG A 99 -9.50 -7.51 -5.56
C ARG A 99 -8.12 -8.07 -5.22
N TYR A 100 -7.18 -7.86 -6.11
CA TYR A 100 -5.81 -8.37 -6.00
C TYR A 100 -4.81 -7.21 -6.13
N PRO A 101 -4.74 -6.33 -5.11
CA PRO A 101 -3.88 -5.15 -5.19
C PRO A 101 -2.41 -5.55 -5.25
N GLY A 102 -1.69 -4.98 -6.21
CA GLY A 102 -0.24 -4.92 -6.19
C GLY A 102 0.25 -3.76 -5.32
N CYS A 103 1.54 -3.54 -5.32
CA CYS A 103 2.11 -2.36 -4.69
C CYS A 103 2.30 -1.24 -5.72
N LEU A 104 1.36 -0.30 -5.83
CA LEU A 104 1.44 0.84 -6.75
C LEU A 104 2.68 1.70 -6.50
N PHE A 105 3.17 1.81 -5.27
CA PHE A 105 4.39 2.56 -4.96
C PHE A 105 5.65 1.87 -5.51
N ILE A 106 5.75 0.54 -5.48
CA ILE A 106 6.84 -0.19 -6.13
C ILE A 106 6.74 -0.04 -7.64
N ALA A 107 5.55 -0.18 -8.20
CA ALA A 107 5.31 0.01 -9.64
C ALA A 107 5.68 1.45 -10.06
N ALA A 108 5.38 2.46 -9.24
CA ALA A 108 5.76 3.84 -9.48
C ALA A 108 7.29 4.05 -9.50
N CYS A 109 8.02 3.50 -8.53
CA CYS A 109 9.48 3.55 -8.52
C CYS A 109 10.11 2.83 -9.73
N THR A 110 9.48 1.74 -10.20
CA THR A 110 9.96 1.00 -11.37
C THR A 110 9.71 1.77 -12.67
N PHE A 111 8.57 2.45 -12.77
CA PHE A 111 8.18 3.20 -13.98
C PHE A 111 8.90 4.55 -14.07
N TYR A 112 9.18 5.18 -12.94
CA TYR A 112 9.96 6.43 -12.81
C TYR A 112 11.25 6.13 -12.01
N PRO A 113 12.30 5.63 -12.67
CA PRO A 113 13.51 5.15 -11.98
C PRO A 113 14.42 6.27 -11.47
N GLU A 114 14.24 7.51 -11.96
CA GLU A 114 15.03 8.65 -11.57
C GLU A 114 14.71 9.05 -10.11
N ALA A 115 15.71 9.02 -9.25
CA ALA A 115 15.54 9.26 -7.80
C ALA A 115 15.06 10.67 -7.44
N ASP A 116 15.27 11.65 -8.31
CA ASP A 116 14.80 13.03 -8.19
C ASP A 116 13.41 13.27 -8.78
N HIS A 117 12.82 12.27 -9.46
CA HIS A 117 11.48 12.37 -10.01
C HIS A 117 10.44 12.48 -8.87
N PRO A 118 9.48 13.43 -8.91
CA PRO A 118 8.52 13.64 -7.82
C PRO A 118 7.68 12.40 -7.46
N ILE A 119 7.27 11.61 -8.47
CA ILE A 119 6.51 10.37 -8.26
C ILE A 119 7.39 9.31 -7.58
N HIS A 120 8.66 9.19 -7.97
CA HIS A 120 9.61 8.29 -7.31
C HIS A 120 9.81 8.67 -5.85
N GLN A 121 10.03 9.95 -5.57
CA GLN A 121 10.22 10.45 -4.21
C GLN A 121 9.00 10.18 -3.32
N LEU A 122 7.80 10.46 -3.82
CA LEU A 122 6.55 10.17 -3.12
C LEU A 122 6.41 8.68 -2.80
N ALA A 123 6.67 7.82 -3.78
CA ALA A 123 6.59 6.37 -3.63
C ALA A 123 7.62 5.85 -2.63
N ASN A 124 8.86 6.33 -2.70
CA ASN A 124 9.93 5.96 -1.78
C ASN A 124 9.63 6.43 -0.34
N GLN A 125 9.12 7.65 -0.15
CA GLN A 125 8.69 8.15 1.16
C GLN A 125 7.61 7.24 1.78
N GLN A 126 6.65 6.77 1.00
CA GLN A 126 5.60 5.87 1.49
C GLN A 126 6.15 4.48 1.86
N LYS A 127 7.15 4.00 1.14
CA LYS A 127 7.86 2.74 1.48
C LYS A 127 8.66 2.89 2.77
N GLN A 128 9.31 4.04 2.95
CA GLN A 128 10.04 4.36 4.17
C GLN A 128 9.08 4.47 5.38
N ALA A 129 7.96 5.16 5.24
CA ALA A 129 6.94 5.26 6.28
C ALA A 129 6.36 3.88 6.68
N ALA A 130 6.24 2.95 5.72
CA ALA A 130 5.84 1.57 6.01
C ALA A 130 6.87 0.81 6.86
N TYR A 131 8.16 1.00 6.57
CA TYR A 131 9.24 0.45 7.37
C TYR A 131 9.25 1.04 8.78
N GLU A 132 9.17 2.37 8.91
CA GLU A 132 9.19 3.07 10.20
C GLU A 132 8.04 2.65 11.10
N TYR A 133 6.82 2.51 10.55
CA TYR A 133 5.66 1.98 11.26
C TYR A 133 5.94 0.58 11.86
N SER A 134 6.50 -0.32 11.07
CA SER A 134 6.82 -1.68 11.53
C SER A 134 7.95 -1.67 12.55
N HIS A 135 9.00 -0.87 12.31
CA HIS A 135 10.14 -0.75 13.20
C HIS A 135 9.75 -0.20 14.60
N GLU A 136 8.88 0.81 14.65
CA GLU A 136 8.37 1.38 15.88
C GLU A 136 7.62 0.33 16.73
N LEU A 137 6.69 -0.40 16.11
CA LEU A 137 5.93 -1.45 16.82
C LEU A 137 6.82 -2.60 17.29
N LEU A 138 7.83 -2.99 16.51
CA LEU A 138 8.80 -4.02 16.88
C LEU A 138 9.71 -3.55 18.02
N THR A 139 10.06 -2.27 18.06
CA THR A 139 10.79 -1.67 19.17
C THR A 139 9.94 -1.68 20.45
N GLN A 140 8.65 -1.37 20.36
CA GLN A 140 7.72 -1.47 21.51
C GLN A 140 7.56 -2.91 22.02
N LEU A 141 7.68 -3.90 21.13
CA LEU A 141 7.65 -5.33 21.47
C LEU A 141 8.99 -5.83 22.01
N GLU A 142 10.00 -4.97 22.07
CA GLU A 142 11.35 -5.28 22.55
C GLU A 142 11.97 -6.52 21.88
N VAL A 143 11.69 -6.76 20.58
CA VAL A 143 12.25 -7.90 19.86
C VAL A 143 13.76 -7.72 19.63
N ASP A 144 14.48 -8.83 19.46
CA ASP A 144 15.87 -8.81 19.04
C ASP A 144 16.00 -8.28 17.60
N ASP A 145 16.88 -7.29 17.38
CA ASP A 145 17.12 -6.61 16.10
C ASP A 145 15.84 -6.16 15.37
N PRO A 146 15.10 -5.18 15.92
CA PRO A 146 13.84 -4.73 15.33
C PRO A 146 14.01 -4.18 13.91
N ALA A 147 15.19 -3.64 13.57
CA ALA A 147 15.48 -3.12 12.23
C ALA A 147 15.55 -4.23 11.19
N MET A 148 16.20 -5.35 11.49
CA MET A 148 16.27 -6.51 10.62
C MET A 148 14.89 -7.18 10.48
N VAL A 149 14.17 -7.34 11.59
CA VAL A 149 12.82 -7.94 11.59
C VAL A 149 11.86 -7.09 10.75
N ALA A 150 11.89 -5.76 10.86
CA ALA A 150 11.08 -4.87 10.04
C ALA A 150 11.36 -5.06 8.53
N LYS A 151 12.63 -5.18 8.14
CA LYS A 151 13.02 -5.46 6.74
C LYS A 151 12.51 -6.82 6.26
N GLN A 152 12.62 -7.85 7.09
CA GLN A 152 12.12 -9.19 6.76
C GLN A 152 10.60 -9.17 6.55
N MET A 153 9.84 -8.53 7.44
CA MET A 153 8.39 -8.39 7.32
C MET A 153 7.99 -7.58 6.08
N GLN A 154 8.76 -6.55 5.74
CA GLN A 154 8.55 -5.78 4.52
C GLN A 154 8.73 -6.64 3.27
N LEU A 155 9.81 -7.43 3.19
CA LEU A 155 10.07 -8.34 2.07
C LEU A 155 8.96 -9.39 1.92
N VAL A 156 8.47 -9.96 3.03
CA VAL A 156 7.35 -10.91 3.01
C VAL A 156 6.08 -10.27 2.46
N LEU A 157 5.73 -9.07 2.92
CA LEU A 157 4.56 -8.35 2.43
C LEU A 157 4.67 -7.99 0.94
N GLU A 158 5.82 -7.51 0.50
CA GLU A 158 6.07 -7.16 -0.90
C GLU A 158 6.04 -8.39 -1.81
N GLY A 159 6.60 -9.50 -1.35
CA GLY A 159 6.50 -10.80 -2.03
C GLY A 159 5.06 -11.28 -2.15
N CYS A 160 4.25 -11.14 -1.09
CA CYS A 160 2.82 -11.43 -1.10
C CYS A 160 2.08 -10.60 -2.15
N LEU A 161 2.26 -9.28 -2.15
CA LEU A 161 1.63 -8.36 -3.10
C LEU A 161 2.02 -8.69 -4.55
N SER A 162 3.28 -9.05 -4.79
CA SER A 162 3.75 -9.49 -6.11
C SER A 162 3.09 -10.82 -6.53
N ARG A 163 2.99 -11.79 -5.62
CA ARG A 163 2.34 -13.08 -5.87
C ARG A 163 0.86 -12.93 -6.17
N MET A 164 0.16 -12.05 -5.45
CA MET A 164 -1.26 -11.79 -5.67
C MET A 164 -1.58 -11.32 -7.09
N LEU A 165 -0.69 -10.57 -7.73
CA LEU A 165 -0.85 -10.15 -9.14
C LEU A 165 -0.78 -11.35 -10.11
N VAL A 166 -0.04 -12.41 -9.75
CA VAL A 166 0.19 -13.57 -10.61
C VAL A 166 -0.82 -14.68 -10.36
N SER A 167 -0.97 -15.09 -9.10
CA SER A 167 -1.74 -16.28 -8.72
C SER A 167 -3.20 -15.97 -8.34
N ARG A 168 -3.49 -14.74 -7.93
CA ARG A 168 -4.82 -14.29 -7.46
C ARG A 168 -5.41 -15.25 -6.41
N SER A 169 -4.57 -15.69 -5.48
CA SER A 169 -4.90 -16.77 -4.53
C SER A 169 -4.82 -16.30 -3.08
N GLN A 170 -5.83 -16.67 -2.29
CA GLN A 170 -5.85 -16.48 -0.84
C GLN A 170 -4.67 -17.20 -0.16
N ILE A 171 -4.20 -18.32 -0.72
CA ILE A 171 -3.10 -19.12 -0.16
C ILE A 171 -1.82 -18.30 -0.05
N ASP A 172 -1.56 -17.37 -0.98
CA ASP A 172 -0.37 -16.52 -0.91
C ASP A 172 -0.45 -15.54 0.28
N VAL A 173 -1.63 -15.00 0.59
CA VAL A 173 -1.86 -14.13 1.75
C VAL A 173 -1.70 -14.92 3.04
N ASP A 174 -2.32 -16.10 3.15
CA ASP A 174 -2.23 -16.95 4.33
C ASP A 174 -0.79 -17.41 4.58
N THR A 175 -0.06 -17.75 3.52
CA THR A 175 1.35 -18.15 3.61
C THR A 175 2.23 -16.98 4.09
N ALA A 176 2.04 -15.80 3.53
CA ALA A 176 2.79 -14.62 3.94
C ALA A 176 2.46 -14.20 5.38
N HIS A 177 1.19 -14.30 5.78
CA HIS A 177 0.77 -14.03 7.16
C HIS A 177 1.48 -14.97 8.15
N ARG A 178 1.43 -16.29 7.90
CA ARG A 178 2.11 -17.27 8.75
C ARG A 178 3.62 -17.03 8.82
N LEU A 179 4.25 -16.70 7.68
CA LEU A 179 5.67 -16.41 7.66
C LEU A 179 6.01 -15.15 8.50
N ALA A 180 5.16 -14.12 8.45
CA ALA A 180 5.33 -12.94 9.28
C ALA A 180 5.17 -13.25 10.78
N GLU A 181 4.19 -14.10 11.15
CA GLU A 181 4.03 -14.58 12.52
C GLU A 181 5.25 -15.39 13.00
N ASP A 182 5.79 -16.27 12.15
CA ASP A 182 6.97 -17.06 12.46
C ASP A 182 8.21 -16.17 12.67
N ILE A 183 8.44 -15.19 11.80
CA ILE A 183 9.53 -14.21 11.95
C ILE A 183 9.42 -13.49 13.29
N LEU A 184 8.23 -13.02 13.65
CA LEU A 184 7.99 -12.31 14.91
C LEU A 184 8.22 -13.24 16.12
N ARG A 185 7.71 -14.47 16.07
CA ARG A 185 7.90 -15.48 17.10
C ARG A 185 9.38 -15.79 17.33
N PHE A 186 10.17 -16.00 16.25
CA PHE A 186 11.59 -16.26 16.36
C PHE A 186 12.35 -15.05 16.92
N ALA A 187 11.99 -13.83 16.54
CA ALA A 187 12.63 -12.62 17.08
C ALA A 187 12.40 -12.49 18.60
N LYS A 188 11.18 -12.81 19.08
CA LYS A 188 10.88 -12.85 20.53
C LYS A 188 11.62 -13.97 21.27
N CYS A 189 11.74 -15.15 20.67
CA CYS A 189 12.47 -16.27 21.28
C CYS A 189 13.96 -15.96 21.44
N ARG A 190 14.59 -15.25 20.49
CA ARG A 190 15.99 -14.82 20.58
C ARG A 190 16.21 -13.85 21.74
N GLN A 191 15.34 -12.87 21.91
CA GLN A 191 15.38 -11.95 23.06
C GLN A 191 15.33 -12.72 24.40
N GLY A 192 14.51 -13.76 24.52
CA GLY A 192 14.38 -14.59 25.73
C GLY A 192 15.56 -15.55 25.99
N GLY A 193 16.61 -15.55 25.14
CA GLY A 193 17.75 -16.46 25.27
C GLY A 193 17.44 -17.93 24.95
N ALA A 194 16.28 -18.22 24.37
CA ALA A 194 15.83 -19.58 24.07
C ALA A 194 16.48 -20.20 22.80
N LEU A 195 17.28 -19.41 22.08
CA LEU A 195 18.01 -19.81 20.86
C LEU A 195 19.46 -19.31 20.95
N THR A 196 20.27 -19.96 21.76
CA THR A 196 21.76 -19.83 21.72
C THR A 196 22.35 -21.04 21.03
#